data_d23c4f511a949aa5687889a74b2ec31c
#
_entry.id   d23c4f511a949aa5687889a74b2ec31c
#
_cell.length_a   1.000
_cell.length_b   1.000
_cell.length_c   1.000
_cell.angle_alpha   90.00
_cell.angle_beta   90.00
_cell.angle_gamma   90.00
#
_symmetry.space_group_name_H-M   'P 1'
#
loop_
_entity.id
_entity.type
_entity.pdbx_description
1 polymer ?
#
loop_
_entity_poly.entity_id
_entity_poly.type
_entity_poly.pdbx_seq_one_letter_code
_entity_poly.pdbx_strand_id
1 'polypeptide(L)'
;YDFVELENGYAIIGYSKSFDGDATLNKGQHDNWLLRIDTGGNLLWEKSFGFLGHDHAYNIISTQDGGLFFNGFLDITASDGSGMDGKKSNKGQKHGAGEFWCHKLDANGILQWRRYFGGTSNDRSYDAIETFEGDFVLVGSSESQDVDVSNPRGSYDAWIVKINSTGDFLWERSIGGSAYDIANAVIENRKGDYVVLGQSFSQDGDIDKPLGSSDVFLSTLSPSGELKSNKNIGNQGFDTANALIERPDGTLIFVGHTAPDILAAGENLLSNNVFIAHTLPNGSVINQYKLIGNNLDLGYDIAQLEEGKTIVVGSTKSTLGDYPPTKGGTDFFIAILH
;
A
#
# COMPACT_ATOMS: atom_id res chain seq x y z
N TYR A 1 5.11 -6.39 8.69
CA TYR A 1 4.48 -5.46 7.76
C TYR A 1 3.01 -5.80 7.55
N ASP A 2 2.69 -7.01 7.10
CA ASP A 2 1.33 -7.36 6.77
C ASP A 2 1.04 -8.84 7.04
N PHE A 3 -0.23 -9.23 7.07
CA PHE A 3 -0.65 -10.61 7.25
C PHE A 3 -1.99 -10.86 6.56
N VAL A 4 -2.23 -12.12 6.21
CA VAL A 4 -3.50 -12.56 5.65
C VAL A 4 -4.01 -13.79 6.39
N GLU A 5 -5.33 -13.82 6.63
CA GLU A 5 -6.02 -15.00 7.17
C GLU A 5 -6.18 -16.05 6.07
N LEU A 6 -5.96 -17.31 6.45
CA LEU A 6 -6.12 -18.49 5.61
C LEU A 6 -7.02 -19.50 6.32
N GLU A 7 -7.56 -20.48 5.60
CA GLU A 7 -8.50 -21.47 6.15
C GLU A 7 -8.03 -22.08 7.50
N ASN A 8 -6.71 -22.28 7.68
CA ASN A 8 -6.13 -22.93 8.85
C ASN A 8 -5.00 -22.10 9.48
N GLY A 9 -5.23 -20.80 9.73
CA GLY A 9 -4.28 -19.91 10.38
C GLY A 9 -3.90 -18.70 9.53
N TYR A 10 -2.63 -18.24 9.57
CA TYR A 10 -2.23 -16.96 9.01
C TYR A 10 -0.92 -17.07 8.25
N ALA A 11 -0.79 -16.28 7.18
CA ALA A 11 0.51 -15.98 6.57
C ALA A 11 0.92 -14.54 6.96
N ILE A 12 2.15 -14.37 7.42
CA ILE A 12 2.67 -13.10 7.93
C ILE A 12 3.92 -12.75 7.13
N ILE A 13 3.99 -11.55 6.57
CA ILE A 13 5.15 -11.06 5.81
C ILE A 13 5.87 -9.95 6.57
N GLY A 14 7.18 -10.00 6.56
CA GLY A 14 8.07 -9.00 7.09
C GLY A 14 9.45 -9.13 6.46
N TYR A 15 10.49 -8.72 7.17
CA TYR A 15 11.86 -8.94 6.75
C TYR A 15 12.74 -9.40 7.91
N SER A 16 13.84 -10.06 7.58
CA SER A 16 14.85 -10.48 8.56
C SER A 16 16.26 -10.22 8.03
N LYS A 17 17.19 -9.95 8.97
CA LYS A 17 18.64 -9.96 8.75
C LYS A 17 19.30 -11.20 9.35
N SER A 18 18.53 -12.00 10.09
CA SER A 18 19.08 -13.12 10.86
C SER A 18 19.46 -14.29 9.95
N PHE A 19 20.49 -15.01 10.39
CA PHE A 19 20.98 -16.25 9.75
C PHE A 19 20.80 -17.44 10.68
N ASP A 20 20.12 -17.25 11.81
CA ASP A 20 19.93 -18.24 12.87
C ASP A 20 18.53 -18.11 13.49
N GLY A 21 18.24 -18.97 14.46
CA GLY A 21 16.93 -19.03 15.09
C GLY A 21 15.85 -19.50 14.10
N ASP A 22 14.74 -18.78 14.04
CA ASP A 22 13.63 -19.10 13.17
C ASP A 22 13.81 -18.59 11.72
N ALA A 23 14.75 -17.66 11.48
CA ALA A 23 15.05 -17.10 10.16
C ALA A 23 16.34 -17.75 9.60
N THR A 24 16.19 -18.81 8.81
CA THR A 24 17.31 -19.70 8.46
C THR A 24 17.94 -19.45 7.09
N LEU A 25 17.32 -18.65 6.20
CA LEU A 25 17.67 -18.61 4.78
C LEU A 25 17.96 -17.19 4.24
N ASN A 26 18.36 -16.25 5.09
CA ASN A 26 18.73 -14.90 4.64
C ASN A 26 19.93 -14.96 3.68
N LYS A 27 19.86 -14.21 2.57
CA LYS A 27 20.90 -14.16 1.53
C LYS A 27 21.60 -12.80 1.45
N GLY A 28 20.91 -11.75 1.92
CA GLY A 28 21.35 -10.38 1.77
C GLY A 28 21.44 -9.58 3.06
N GLN A 29 21.17 -8.30 2.96
CA GLN A 29 21.07 -7.41 4.11
C GLN A 29 19.72 -7.55 4.80
N HIS A 30 18.63 -7.45 4.04
CA HIS A 30 17.27 -7.70 4.46
C HIS A 30 16.59 -8.54 3.39
N ASP A 31 16.12 -9.73 3.76
CA ASP A 31 15.27 -10.54 2.89
C ASP A 31 13.84 -10.51 3.41
N ASN A 32 12.88 -10.62 2.49
CA ASN A 32 11.48 -10.83 2.85
C ASN A 32 11.34 -12.13 3.62
N TRP A 33 10.77 -12.07 4.79
CA TRP A 33 10.57 -13.20 5.67
C TRP A 33 9.09 -13.50 5.81
N LEU A 34 8.70 -14.68 5.30
CA LEU A 34 7.33 -15.15 5.27
C LEU A 34 7.15 -16.28 6.26
N LEU A 35 6.20 -16.12 7.17
CA LEU A 35 5.80 -17.10 8.18
C LEU A 35 4.43 -17.66 7.86
N ARG A 36 4.26 -18.94 8.02
CA ARG A 36 2.95 -19.61 8.04
C ARG A 36 2.73 -20.18 9.43
N ILE A 37 1.68 -19.72 10.10
CA ILE A 37 1.29 -20.18 11.44
C ILE A 37 -0.11 -20.80 11.41
N ASP A 38 -0.39 -21.73 12.32
CA ASP A 38 -1.73 -22.26 12.52
C ASP A 38 -2.60 -21.32 13.37
N THR A 39 -3.87 -21.65 13.58
CA THR A 39 -4.80 -20.90 14.43
C THR A 39 -4.39 -20.83 15.91
N GLY A 40 -3.53 -21.74 16.36
CA GLY A 40 -2.95 -21.76 17.70
C GLY A 40 -1.68 -20.91 17.83
N GLY A 41 -1.21 -20.30 16.73
CA GLY A 41 0.03 -19.52 16.69
C GLY A 41 1.31 -20.36 16.55
N ASN A 42 1.22 -21.66 16.28
CA ASN A 42 2.40 -22.50 16.06
C ASN A 42 2.96 -22.30 14.65
N LEU A 43 4.27 -22.18 14.53
CA LEU A 43 4.95 -22.08 13.25
C LEU A 43 4.82 -23.38 12.46
N LEU A 44 4.25 -23.30 11.26
CA LEU A 44 4.15 -24.43 10.33
C LEU A 44 5.36 -24.48 9.39
N TRP A 45 5.74 -23.33 8.84
CA TRP A 45 6.95 -23.15 8.03
C TRP A 45 7.35 -21.67 7.98
N GLU A 46 8.63 -21.43 7.67
CA GLU A 46 9.17 -20.12 7.33
C GLU A 46 9.89 -20.17 5.97
N LYS A 47 9.96 -19.04 5.28
CA LYS A 47 10.70 -18.90 4.02
C LYS A 47 11.25 -17.48 3.89
N SER A 48 12.45 -17.40 3.32
CA SER A 48 13.08 -16.12 2.98
C SER A 48 13.14 -15.96 1.45
N PHE A 49 12.79 -14.75 1.00
CA PHE A 49 12.81 -14.36 -0.40
C PHE A 49 13.62 -13.08 -0.54
N GLY A 50 14.73 -13.15 -1.23
CA GLY A 50 15.61 -11.99 -1.42
C GLY A 50 16.88 -12.35 -2.17
N PHE A 51 17.72 -11.34 -2.33
CA PHE A 51 19.05 -11.39 -2.93
C PHE A 51 20.08 -10.69 -2.05
N LEU A 52 21.15 -10.14 -2.61
CA LEU A 52 22.24 -9.54 -1.82
C LEU A 52 21.91 -8.17 -1.20
N GLY A 53 20.87 -7.50 -1.68
CA GLY A 53 20.51 -6.14 -1.28
C GLY A 53 19.51 -6.04 -0.12
N HIS A 54 18.78 -4.95 -0.14
CA HIS A 54 17.65 -4.70 0.75
C HIS A 54 16.35 -5.00 0.01
N ASP A 55 15.70 -6.10 0.38
CA ASP A 55 14.46 -6.54 -0.24
C ASP A 55 13.33 -6.48 0.79
N HIS A 56 12.27 -5.72 0.49
CA HIS A 56 11.18 -5.47 1.41
C HIS A 56 9.84 -5.78 0.77
N ALA A 57 9.05 -6.65 1.40
CA ALA A 57 7.63 -6.80 1.09
C ALA A 57 6.80 -5.91 2.02
N TYR A 58 5.75 -5.32 1.48
CA TYR A 58 4.86 -4.42 2.20
C TYR A 58 3.45 -4.97 2.34
N ASN A 59 2.99 -5.82 1.44
CA ASN A 59 1.65 -6.37 1.40
C ASN A 59 1.67 -7.86 1.07
N ILE A 60 0.70 -8.62 1.58
CA ILE A 60 0.47 -10.04 1.28
C ILE A 60 -1.02 -10.31 1.17
N ILE A 61 -1.43 -11.07 0.15
CA ILE A 61 -2.80 -11.51 -0.05
C ILE A 61 -2.87 -13.03 -0.27
N SER A 62 -4.01 -13.63 0.10
CA SER A 62 -4.39 -14.95 -0.36
C SER A 62 -4.94 -14.86 -1.77
N THR A 63 -4.68 -15.86 -2.61
CA THR A 63 -5.14 -15.88 -3.99
C THR A 63 -6.23 -16.92 -4.21
N GLN A 64 -7.08 -16.71 -5.24
CA GLN A 64 -8.25 -17.55 -5.55
C GLN A 64 -7.89 -19.03 -5.76
N ASP A 65 -6.66 -19.31 -6.19
CA ASP A 65 -6.13 -20.69 -6.32
C ASP A 65 -5.64 -21.31 -5.00
N GLY A 66 -5.84 -20.61 -3.88
CA GLY A 66 -5.41 -21.03 -2.54
C GLY A 66 -3.94 -20.77 -2.23
N GLY A 67 -3.22 -20.09 -3.12
CA GLY A 67 -1.83 -19.67 -2.93
C GLY A 67 -1.70 -18.33 -2.22
N LEU A 68 -0.52 -17.73 -2.33
CA LEU A 68 -0.18 -16.42 -1.78
C LEU A 68 0.43 -15.54 -2.87
N PHE A 69 0.16 -14.25 -2.78
CA PHE A 69 0.85 -13.23 -3.54
C PHE A 69 1.35 -12.16 -2.58
N PHE A 70 2.58 -11.69 -2.75
CA PHE A 70 3.10 -10.54 -2.02
C PHE A 70 3.92 -9.64 -2.92
N ASN A 71 3.96 -8.37 -2.58
CA ASN A 71 4.67 -7.35 -3.34
C ASN A 71 5.47 -6.40 -2.44
N GLY A 72 6.33 -5.64 -3.06
CA GLY A 72 7.19 -4.68 -2.38
C GLY A 72 8.27 -4.12 -3.28
N PHE A 73 9.48 -4.14 -2.79
CA PHE A 73 10.63 -3.48 -3.39
C PHE A 73 11.82 -4.46 -3.46
N LEU A 74 12.48 -4.49 -4.62
CA LEU A 74 13.72 -5.24 -4.87
C LEU A 74 14.86 -4.28 -5.14
N ASP A 75 15.98 -4.41 -4.43
CA ASP A 75 17.23 -3.74 -4.78
C ASP A 75 17.93 -4.43 -5.97
N ILE A 76 17.61 -3.98 -7.17
CA ILE A 76 18.16 -4.53 -8.41
C ILE A 76 19.68 -4.34 -8.51
N THR A 77 20.24 -3.25 -7.98
CA THR A 77 21.67 -2.97 -8.06
C THR A 77 22.49 -3.96 -7.25
N ALA A 78 21.98 -4.39 -6.11
CA ALA A 78 22.62 -5.42 -5.28
C ALA A 78 22.31 -6.84 -5.75
N SER A 79 21.18 -7.07 -6.43
CA SER A 79 20.78 -8.39 -6.91
C SER A 79 21.36 -8.80 -8.26
N ASP A 80 22.15 -7.91 -8.90
CA ASP A 80 22.75 -8.11 -10.25
C ASP A 80 21.68 -8.48 -11.32
N GLY A 81 20.53 -7.83 -11.25
CA GLY A 81 19.41 -8.07 -12.16
C GLY A 81 18.66 -9.39 -11.94
N SER A 82 18.91 -10.09 -10.84
CA SER A 82 18.14 -11.27 -10.45
C SER A 82 16.75 -10.87 -9.93
N GLY A 83 15.78 -11.78 -9.97
CA GLY A 83 14.42 -11.53 -9.47
C GLY A 83 13.33 -11.61 -10.52
N MET A 84 13.69 -11.80 -11.78
CA MET A 84 12.78 -12.02 -12.90
C MET A 84 12.87 -13.45 -13.40
N ASP A 85 11.92 -14.30 -13.04
CA ASP A 85 11.93 -15.71 -13.42
C ASP A 85 11.17 -15.98 -14.72
N GLY A 86 11.90 -16.45 -15.73
CA GLY A 86 11.34 -17.12 -16.91
C GLY A 86 10.61 -16.24 -17.94
N LYS A 87 10.36 -14.97 -17.69
CA LYS A 87 9.64 -14.09 -18.62
C LYS A 87 10.54 -12.98 -19.16
N LYS A 88 10.34 -12.66 -20.43
CA LYS A 88 11.05 -11.58 -21.12
C LYS A 88 10.21 -10.31 -21.03
N SER A 89 10.14 -9.62 -19.93
CA SER A 89 9.82 -8.21 -19.99
C SER A 89 11.13 -7.46 -19.75
N ASN A 90 11.47 -6.55 -20.61
CA ASN A 90 12.58 -5.59 -20.51
C ASN A 90 13.94 -6.16 -19.99
N LYS A 91 14.11 -7.49 -20.01
CA LYS A 91 15.34 -8.16 -19.62
C LYS A 91 16.49 -7.72 -20.53
N GLY A 92 17.44 -6.99 -19.98
CA GLY A 92 18.55 -6.39 -20.72
C GLY A 92 18.49 -4.87 -20.79
N GLN A 93 17.41 -4.23 -20.33
CA GLN A 93 17.37 -2.80 -20.05
C GLN A 93 17.95 -2.53 -18.66
N LYS A 94 18.51 -1.34 -18.49
CA LYS A 94 19.11 -0.94 -17.21
C LYS A 94 17.98 -0.50 -16.28
N HIS A 95 17.76 -1.26 -15.21
CA HIS A 95 16.91 -0.88 -14.11
C HIS A 95 17.66 -0.11 -13.02
N GLY A 96 16.91 0.61 -12.18
CA GLY A 96 17.44 1.43 -11.09
C GLY A 96 17.75 0.67 -9.81
N ALA A 97 17.77 1.39 -8.70
CA ALA A 97 18.08 0.81 -7.41
C ALA A 97 16.91 0.03 -6.81
N GLY A 98 15.67 0.45 -7.07
CA GLY A 98 14.48 -0.18 -6.52
C GLY A 98 13.39 -0.39 -7.56
N GLU A 99 12.75 -1.54 -7.52
CA GLU A 99 11.71 -1.93 -8.47
C GLU A 99 10.47 -2.44 -7.74
N PHE A 100 9.27 -2.27 -8.34
CA PHE A 100 8.10 -3.03 -7.95
C PHE A 100 8.43 -4.51 -8.05
N TRP A 101 8.41 -5.21 -6.94
CA TRP A 101 8.73 -6.63 -6.93
C TRP A 101 7.57 -7.44 -6.36
N CYS A 102 7.22 -8.53 -7.04
CA CYS A 102 6.13 -9.39 -6.62
C CYS A 102 6.45 -10.88 -6.79
N HIS A 103 5.81 -11.67 -5.94
CA HIS A 103 5.95 -13.11 -5.89
C HIS A 103 4.58 -13.77 -5.86
N LYS A 104 4.40 -14.79 -6.69
CA LYS A 104 3.26 -15.72 -6.60
C LYS A 104 3.76 -17.05 -6.07
N LEU A 105 3.13 -17.52 -5.01
CA LEU A 105 3.41 -18.80 -4.37
C LEU A 105 2.18 -19.72 -4.47
N ASP A 106 2.39 -21.01 -4.43
CA ASP A 106 1.31 -21.97 -4.21
C ASP A 106 0.87 -22.03 -2.73
N ALA A 107 -0.13 -22.85 -2.41
CA ALA A 107 -0.65 -23.04 -1.06
C ALA A 107 0.39 -23.56 -0.04
N ASN A 108 1.49 -24.17 -0.50
CA ASN A 108 2.60 -24.67 0.32
C ASN A 108 3.74 -23.65 0.42
N GLY A 109 3.55 -22.44 -0.11
CA GLY A 109 4.57 -21.39 -0.16
C GLY A 109 5.70 -21.70 -1.13
N ILE A 110 5.47 -22.54 -2.15
CA ILE A 110 6.44 -22.82 -3.21
C ILE A 110 6.32 -21.74 -4.27
N LEU A 111 7.45 -21.11 -4.60
CA LEU A 111 7.51 -20.07 -5.62
C LEU A 111 7.05 -20.62 -6.98
N GLN A 112 6.00 -20.00 -7.53
CA GLN A 112 5.53 -20.28 -8.88
C GLN A 112 6.20 -19.35 -9.89
N TRP A 113 6.21 -18.05 -9.60
CA TRP A 113 6.91 -17.04 -10.37
C TRP A 113 7.16 -15.78 -9.53
N ARG A 114 8.08 -14.95 -9.99
CA ARG A 114 8.33 -13.60 -9.46
C ARG A 114 8.66 -12.64 -10.60
N ARG A 115 8.32 -11.38 -10.42
CA ARG A 115 8.52 -10.31 -11.41
C ARG A 115 8.93 -9.02 -10.72
N TYR A 116 9.61 -8.17 -11.47
CA TYR A 116 9.80 -6.78 -11.12
C TYR A 116 9.44 -5.88 -12.31
N PHE A 117 9.02 -4.65 -12.00
CA PHE A 117 8.61 -3.63 -12.97
C PHE A 117 9.15 -2.29 -12.49
N GLY A 118 9.52 -1.40 -13.42
CA GLY A 118 10.05 -0.07 -13.13
C GLY A 118 10.94 0.45 -14.23
N GLY A 119 11.85 1.35 -13.88
CA GLY A 119 12.78 1.95 -14.83
C GLY A 119 14.17 2.16 -14.28
N THR A 120 14.82 3.29 -14.63
CA THR A 120 16.21 3.53 -14.22
C THR A 120 16.36 4.20 -12.85
N SER A 121 15.26 4.51 -12.16
CA SER A 121 15.23 5.15 -10.83
C SER A 121 14.61 4.23 -9.78
N ASN A 122 13.98 4.80 -8.73
CA ASN A 122 13.38 4.02 -7.66
C ASN A 122 11.88 3.87 -7.87
N ASP A 123 11.43 2.63 -7.80
CA ASP A 123 10.03 2.25 -7.94
C ASP A 123 9.65 1.33 -6.79
N ARG A 124 8.55 1.60 -6.07
CA ARG A 124 8.14 0.87 -4.86
C ARG A 124 6.67 0.56 -4.86
N SER A 125 6.32 -0.73 -4.78
CA SER A 125 4.94 -1.20 -4.64
C SER A 125 4.58 -1.33 -3.17
N TYR A 126 3.47 -0.70 -2.77
CA TYR A 126 3.02 -0.69 -1.37
C TYR A 126 1.82 -1.60 -1.13
N ASP A 127 0.93 -1.72 -2.12
CA ASP A 127 -0.26 -2.53 -2.01
C ASP A 127 -0.55 -3.26 -3.32
N ALA A 128 -1.30 -4.36 -3.23
CA ALA A 128 -1.76 -5.12 -4.40
C ALA A 128 -3.03 -5.91 -4.09
N ILE A 129 -3.81 -6.15 -5.13
CA ILE A 129 -4.99 -7.03 -5.10
C ILE A 129 -4.92 -8.08 -6.20
N GLU A 130 -5.57 -9.22 -5.98
CA GLU A 130 -6.01 -10.10 -7.03
C GLU A 130 -7.40 -9.66 -7.49
N THR A 131 -7.57 -9.45 -8.79
CA THR A 131 -8.84 -9.01 -9.37
C THR A 131 -9.85 -10.15 -9.45
N PHE A 132 -11.15 -9.83 -9.63
CA PHE A 132 -12.18 -10.84 -9.83
C PHE A 132 -11.89 -11.78 -11.01
N GLU A 133 -11.10 -11.32 -11.99
CA GLU A 133 -10.68 -12.10 -13.14
C GLU A 133 -9.41 -12.95 -12.91
N GLY A 134 -8.77 -12.83 -11.73
CA GLY A 134 -7.54 -13.54 -11.37
C GLY A 134 -6.25 -12.88 -11.87
N ASP A 135 -6.32 -11.64 -12.35
CA ASP A 135 -5.17 -10.77 -12.62
C ASP A 135 -4.71 -10.10 -11.31
N PHE A 136 -3.59 -9.36 -11.35
CA PHE A 136 -3.12 -8.58 -10.20
C PHE A 136 -3.00 -7.11 -10.57
N VAL A 137 -3.39 -6.24 -9.64
CA VAL A 137 -3.14 -4.80 -9.71
C VAL A 137 -2.25 -4.41 -8.53
N LEU A 138 -1.09 -3.83 -8.85
CA LEU A 138 -0.11 -3.33 -7.87
C LEU A 138 -0.12 -1.80 -7.91
N VAL A 139 0.04 -1.17 -6.75
CA VAL A 139 0.12 0.29 -6.63
C VAL A 139 1.28 0.72 -5.75
N GLY A 140 1.77 1.93 -5.99
CA GLY A 140 2.88 2.48 -5.22
C GLY A 140 3.38 3.81 -5.78
N SER A 141 4.69 3.99 -5.85
CA SER A 141 5.31 5.20 -6.42
C SER A 141 6.45 4.86 -7.37
N SER A 142 6.61 5.66 -8.42
CA SER A 142 7.70 5.56 -9.39
C SER A 142 8.41 6.89 -9.55
N GLU A 143 9.75 6.86 -9.47
CA GLU A 143 10.66 7.98 -9.82
C GLU A 143 11.16 7.84 -11.26
N SER A 144 10.88 6.72 -11.90
CA SER A 144 11.38 6.40 -13.23
C SER A 144 10.68 7.16 -14.34
N GLN A 145 11.41 7.42 -15.41
CA GLN A 145 10.90 8.14 -16.59
C GLN A 145 11.07 7.31 -17.89
N ASP A 146 11.30 6.02 -17.75
CA ASP A 146 11.65 5.14 -18.86
C ASP A 146 11.29 3.67 -18.56
N VAL A 147 11.68 2.78 -19.44
CA VAL A 147 11.53 1.32 -19.39
C VAL A 147 10.05 0.93 -19.33
N ASP A 148 9.50 0.62 -18.15
CA ASP A 148 8.09 0.23 -17.99
C ASP A 148 7.17 1.44 -17.71
N VAL A 149 7.73 2.62 -17.44
CA VAL A 149 6.99 3.84 -17.10
C VAL A 149 6.83 4.71 -18.34
N SER A 150 5.60 4.89 -18.83
CA SER A 150 5.37 5.53 -20.12
C SER A 150 4.98 7.02 -20.05
N ASN A 151 4.41 7.49 -18.94
CA ASN A 151 3.91 8.85 -18.80
C ASN A 151 4.28 9.47 -17.44
N PRO A 152 5.58 9.57 -17.14
CA PRO A 152 6.03 10.20 -15.90
C PRO A 152 5.70 11.70 -15.93
N ARG A 153 5.41 12.30 -14.76
CA ARG A 153 4.99 13.70 -14.64
C ARG A 153 5.85 14.53 -13.69
N GLY A 154 6.30 13.92 -12.60
CA GLY A 154 6.99 14.64 -11.55
C GLY A 154 8.26 13.99 -11.03
N SER A 155 8.52 14.22 -9.75
CA SER A 155 9.65 13.59 -9.05
C SER A 155 9.35 12.15 -8.69
N TYR A 156 8.15 11.90 -8.18
CA TYR A 156 7.54 10.59 -7.97
C TYR A 156 6.08 10.67 -8.37
N ASP A 157 5.61 9.71 -9.13
CA ASP A 157 4.20 9.58 -9.48
C ASP A 157 3.59 8.36 -8.77
N ALA A 158 2.33 8.47 -8.38
CA ALA A 158 1.56 7.29 -8.00
C ALA A 158 1.47 6.36 -9.20
N TRP A 159 2.03 5.16 -9.08
CA TRP A 159 2.16 4.23 -10.20
C TRP A 159 1.33 2.99 -9.98
N ILE A 160 0.56 2.64 -11.00
CA ILE A 160 -0.36 1.51 -11.01
C ILE A 160 0.07 0.57 -12.13
N VAL A 161 0.25 -0.71 -11.80
CA VAL A 161 0.63 -1.76 -12.73
C VAL A 161 -0.38 -2.88 -12.69
N LYS A 162 -0.94 -3.28 -13.85
CA LYS A 162 -1.74 -4.50 -13.98
C LYS A 162 -0.95 -5.57 -14.70
N ILE A 163 -0.96 -6.77 -14.12
CA ILE A 163 -0.35 -7.99 -14.66
C ILE A 163 -1.38 -9.12 -14.67
N ASN A 164 -1.19 -10.09 -15.57
CA ASN A 164 -2.05 -11.27 -15.58
C ASN A 164 -1.66 -12.31 -14.51
N SER A 165 -2.44 -13.36 -14.37
CA SER A 165 -2.23 -14.47 -13.41
C SER A 165 -0.87 -15.17 -13.57
N THR A 166 -0.18 -15.04 -14.70
CA THR A 166 1.16 -15.60 -14.97
C THR A 166 2.29 -14.56 -14.83
N GLY A 167 1.95 -13.36 -14.35
CA GLY A 167 2.90 -12.26 -14.13
C GLY A 167 3.34 -11.55 -15.41
N ASP A 168 2.57 -11.64 -16.51
CA ASP A 168 2.85 -10.87 -17.71
C ASP A 168 2.21 -9.48 -17.61
N PHE A 169 2.97 -8.45 -17.98
CA PHE A 169 2.53 -7.07 -18.00
C PHE A 169 1.35 -6.85 -18.94
N LEU A 170 0.29 -6.21 -18.45
CA LEU A 170 -0.88 -5.86 -19.23
C LEU A 170 -0.93 -4.37 -19.54
N TRP A 171 -0.85 -3.54 -18.52
CA TRP A 171 -0.80 -2.08 -18.66
C TRP A 171 -0.24 -1.43 -17.38
N GLU A 172 0.18 -0.19 -17.50
CA GLU A 172 0.54 0.68 -16.38
C GLU A 172 -0.10 2.06 -16.51
N ARG A 173 -0.12 2.79 -15.41
CA ARG A 173 -0.55 4.18 -15.38
C ARG A 173 0.11 4.96 -14.25
N SER A 174 0.65 6.13 -14.60
CA SER A 174 1.03 7.15 -13.62
C SER A 174 -0.13 8.10 -13.35
N ILE A 175 -0.33 8.46 -12.08
CA ILE A 175 -1.27 9.48 -11.62
C ILE A 175 -0.50 10.45 -10.75
N GLY A 176 -0.61 11.75 -11.04
CA GLY A 176 0.11 12.77 -10.29
C GLY A 176 0.27 14.06 -11.07
N GLY A 177 1.23 14.86 -10.61
CA GLY A 177 1.63 16.11 -11.24
C GLY A 177 3.14 16.33 -11.12
N SER A 178 3.55 17.59 -10.95
CA SER A 178 5.00 17.92 -10.97
C SER A 178 5.75 17.63 -9.67
N ALA A 179 5.06 17.30 -8.56
CA ALA A 179 5.67 17.06 -7.26
C ALA A 179 5.71 15.56 -6.90
N TYR A 180 5.55 15.24 -5.63
CA TYR A 180 5.59 13.87 -5.09
C TYR A 180 4.18 13.32 -4.94
N ASP A 181 3.91 12.21 -5.58
CA ASP A 181 2.63 11.54 -5.57
C ASP A 181 2.83 10.04 -5.30
N ILE A 182 1.99 9.44 -4.46
CA ILE A 182 2.13 8.05 -4.03
C ILE A 182 0.76 7.40 -3.87
N ALA A 183 0.59 6.18 -4.38
CA ALA A 183 -0.56 5.34 -4.12
C ALA A 183 -0.25 4.37 -2.96
N ASN A 184 -1.11 4.37 -1.94
CA ASN A 184 -0.93 3.60 -0.72
C ASN A 184 -1.86 2.38 -0.64
N ALA A 185 -3.03 2.43 -1.28
CA ALA A 185 -3.99 1.33 -1.24
C ALA A 185 -4.78 1.22 -2.56
N VAL A 186 -5.23 0.02 -2.87
CA VAL A 186 -6.09 -0.28 -4.01
C VAL A 186 -7.14 -1.32 -3.67
N ILE A 187 -8.36 -1.14 -4.19
CA ILE A 187 -9.41 -2.16 -4.18
C ILE A 187 -10.03 -2.29 -5.56
N GLU A 188 -10.56 -3.46 -5.89
CA GLU A 188 -11.52 -3.62 -6.97
C GLU A 188 -12.93 -3.49 -6.40
N ASN A 189 -13.68 -2.51 -6.85
CA ASN A 189 -15.04 -2.30 -6.39
C ASN A 189 -16.01 -3.29 -7.06
N ARG A 190 -17.24 -3.38 -6.56
CA ARG A 190 -18.27 -4.29 -7.09
C ARG A 190 -18.64 -4.10 -8.55
N LYS A 191 -18.21 -3.01 -9.18
CA LYS A 191 -18.41 -2.75 -10.62
C LYS A 191 -17.22 -3.20 -11.46
N GLY A 192 -16.16 -3.74 -10.84
CA GLY A 192 -14.93 -4.13 -11.49
C GLY A 192 -13.99 -2.95 -11.79
N ASP A 193 -14.26 -1.76 -11.24
CA ASP A 193 -13.33 -0.62 -11.35
C ASP A 193 -12.30 -0.66 -10.22
N TYR A 194 -11.09 -0.21 -10.49
CA TYR A 194 -10.05 -0.09 -9.48
C TYR A 194 -10.12 1.27 -8.81
N VAL A 195 -10.25 1.25 -7.49
CA VAL A 195 -10.21 2.47 -6.67
C VAL A 195 -8.85 2.54 -6.00
N VAL A 196 -8.09 3.57 -6.35
CA VAL A 196 -6.74 3.83 -5.85
C VAL A 196 -6.78 5.00 -4.88
N LEU A 197 -6.24 4.79 -3.69
CA LEU A 197 -6.11 5.78 -2.65
C LEU A 197 -4.64 6.15 -2.48
N GLY A 198 -4.36 7.44 -2.34
CA GLY A 198 -2.99 7.89 -2.19
C GLY A 198 -2.86 9.28 -1.60
N GLN A 199 -1.65 9.82 -1.68
CA GLN A 199 -1.28 11.15 -1.23
C GLN A 199 -0.61 11.91 -2.37
N SER A 200 -0.91 13.21 -2.50
CA SER A 200 -0.31 14.08 -3.51
C SER A 200 0.16 15.39 -2.92
N PHE A 201 1.36 15.80 -3.30
CA PHE A 201 1.92 17.14 -3.08
C PHE A 201 1.82 18.03 -4.33
N SER A 202 1.28 17.49 -5.42
CA SER A 202 1.18 18.19 -6.70
C SER A 202 0.05 19.21 -6.72
N GLN A 203 0.28 20.27 -7.49
CA GLN A 203 -0.67 21.37 -7.70
C GLN A 203 -1.17 21.43 -9.15
N ASP A 204 -0.86 20.41 -9.93
CA ASP A 204 -1.10 20.32 -11.38
C ASP A 204 -1.29 18.86 -11.84
N GLY A 205 -1.32 18.64 -13.14
CA GLY A 205 -1.42 17.30 -13.73
C GLY A 205 -2.80 16.68 -13.59
N ASP A 206 -2.87 15.48 -13.02
CA ASP A 206 -4.13 14.80 -12.69
C ASP A 206 -4.75 15.32 -11.39
N ILE A 207 -4.01 16.13 -10.63
CA ILE A 207 -4.42 16.68 -9.33
C ILE A 207 -5.20 17.97 -9.56
N ASP A 208 -6.52 17.87 -9.61
CA ASP A 208 -7.42 19.01 -9.78
C ASP A 208 -7.78 19.60 -8.40
N LYS A 209 -7.61 20.92 -8.27
CA LYS A 209 -7.99 21.68 -7.08
C LYS A 209 -7.37 21.16 -5.78
N PRO A 210 -6.05 21.24 -5.64
CA PRO A 210 -5.40 20.94 -4.38
C PRO A 210 -5.97 21.81 -3.25
N LEU A 211 -6.12 21.22 -2.05
CA LEU A 211 -6.73 21.84 -0.89
C LEU A 211 -5.67 22.34 0.09
N GLY A 212 -4.52 21.66 0.16
CA GLY A 212 -3.47 21.92 1.11
C GLY A 212 -2.05 21.71 0.61
N SER A 213 -1.16 21.49 1.55
CA SER A 213 0.26 21.18 1.28
C SER A 213 0.44 19.77 0.73
N SER A 214 -0.37 18.85 1.22
CA SER A 214 -0.62 17.55 0.57
C SER A 214 -2.06 17.11 0.82
N ASP A 215 -2.63 16.44 -0.14
CA ASP A 215 -4.01 15.96 -0.07
C ASP A 215 -4.07 14.45 -0.31
N VAL A 216 -5.07 13.82 0.27
CA VAL A 216 -5.50 12.49 -0.16
C VAL A 216 -6.11 12.60 -1.55
N PHE A 217 -5.68 11.77 -2.48
CA PHE A 217 -6.41 11.57 -3.73
C PHE A 217 -7.14 10.21 -3.73
N LEU A 218 -8.32 10.21 -4.32
CA LEU A 218 -9.13 9.01 -4.57
C LEU A 218 -9.40 8.94 -6.07
N SER A 219 -8.74 8.02 -6.74
CA SER A 219 -8.86 7.80 -8.18
C SER A 219 -9.63 6.54 -8.49
N THR A 220 -10.48 6.59 -9.51
CA THR A 220 -11.18 5.41 -10.04
C THR A 220 -10.71 5.15 -11.45
N LEU A 221 -10.23 3.94 -11.72
CA LEU A 221 -9.81 3.49 -13.04
C LEU A 221 -10.74 2.38 -13.55
N SER A 222 -10.92 2.33 -14.87
CA SER A 222 -11.56 1.17 -15.51
C SER A 222 -10.66 -0.07 -15.46
N PRO A 223 -11.17 -1.28 -15.75
CA PRO A 223 -10.36 -2.49 -15.89
C PRO A 223 -9.24 -2.38 -16.94
N SER A 224 -9.38 -1.47 -17.91
CA SER A 224 -8.37 -1.17 -18.95
C SER A 224 -7.37 -0.08 -18.55
N GLY A 225 -7.43 0.45 -17.31
CA GLY A 225 -6.51 1.48 -16.80
C GLY A 225 -6.91 2.92 -17.17
N GLU A 226 -8.10 3.17 -17.72
CA GLU A 226 -8.56 4.53 -17.99
C GLU A 226 -9.01 5.23 -16.71
N LEU A 227 -8.51 6.44 -16.47
CA LEU A 227 -8.92 7.27 -15.35
C LEU A 227 -10.34 7.80 -15.54
N LYS A 228 -11.28 7.31 -14.74
CA LYS A 228 -12.70 7.72 -14.76
C LYS A 228 -12.96 8.94 -13.89
N SER A 229 -12.31 9.02 -12.76
CA SER A 229 -12.42 10.15 -11.82
C SER A 229 -11.19 10.24 -10.93
N ASN A 230 -10.88 11.47 -10.51
CA ASN A 230 -9.92 11.76 -9.46
C ASN A 230 -10.52 12.82 -8.53
N LYS A 231 -10.37 12.66 -7.21
CA LYS A 231 -10.89 13.58 -6.20
C LYS A 231 -9.86 13.79 -5.12
N ASN A 232 -9.59 15.06 -4.81
CA ASN A 232 -8.79 15.43 -3.66
C ASN A 232 -9.69 15.56 -2.43
N ILE A 233 -9.20 15.03 -1.32
CA ILE A 233 -9.89 15.01 -0.03
C ILE A 233 -8.88 15.40 1.04
N GLY A 234 -9.22 16.41 1.83
CA GLY A 234 -8.28 16.90 2.84
C GLY A 234 -8.65 18.28 3.36
N ASN A 235 -7.65 18.98 3.86
CA ASN A 235 -7.73 20.35 4.37
C ASN A 235 -6.51 21.16 3.88
N GLN A 236 -6.23 22.34 4.47
CA GLN A 236 -5.09 23.17 4.06
C GLN A 236 -3.73 22.64 4.52
N GLY A 237 -3.68 21.62 5.39
CA GLY A 237 -2.46 21.08 5.95
C GLY A 237 -1.87 19.93 5.13
N PHE A 238 -1.42 18.90 5.84
CA PHE A 238 -0.89 17.67 5.27
C PHE A 238 -1.87 16.54 5.55
N ASP A 239 -2.43 15.98 4.51
CA ASP A 239 -3.36 14.87 4.60
C ASP A 239 -2.81 13.64 3.86
N THR A 240 -2.91 12.47 4.48
CA THR A 240 -2.55 11.19 3.88
C THR A 240 -3.58 10.13 4.23
N ALA A 241 -3.66 9.11 3.42
CA ALA A 241 -4.50 7.94 3.68
C ALA A 241 -3.74 6.65 3.38
N ASN A 242 -3.98 5.62 4.21
CA ASN A 242 -3.20 4.40 4.21
C ASN A 242 -4.00 3.16 3.80
N ALA A 243 -5.29 3.10 4.14
CA ALA A 243 -6.13 1.95 3.85
C ALA A 243 -7.55 2.36 3.46
N LEU A 244 -8.18 1.55 2.61
CA LEU A 244 -9.47 1.79 1.97
C LEU A 244 -10.29 0.50 1.94
N ILE A 245 -11.59 0.62 2.20
CA ILE A 245 -12.57 -0.46 2.00
C ILE A 245 -13.81 0.04 1.26
N GLU A 246 -14.45 -0.85 0.50
CA GLU A 246 -15.82 -0.65 -0.01
C GLU A 246 -16.82 -1.30 0.95
N ARG A 247 -17.80 -0.51 1.40
CA ARG A 247 -18.87 -0.99 2.27
C ARG A 247 -19.95 -1.76 1.49
N PRO A 248 -20.81 -2.56 2.19
CA PRO A 248 -21.89 -3.29 1.55
C PRO A 248 -22.88 -2.44 0.72
N ASP A 249 -23.03 -1.17 1.05
CA ASP A 249 -23.85 -0.21 0.31
C ASP A 249 -23.17 0.43 -0.90
N GLY A 250 -21.90 0.06 -1.18
CA GLY A 250 -21.08 0.57 -2.27
C GLY A 250 -20.41 1.90 -1.95
N THR A 251 -20.57 2.44 -0.74
CA THR A 251 -19.79 3.61 -0.30
C THR A 251 -18.39 3.20 0.10
N LEU A 252 -17.46 4.17 0.10
CA LEU A 252 -16.07 3.95 0.42
C LEU A 252 -15.74 4.58 1.77
N ILE A 253 -14.91 3.93 2.55
CA ILE A 253 -14.36 4.49 3.77
C ILE A 253 -12.86 4.24 3.81
N PHE A 254 -12.10 5.28 4.16
CA PHE A 254 -10.65 5.18 4.28
C PHE A 254 -10.14 5.79 5.59
N VAL A 255 -8.95 5.38 5.99
CA VAL A 255 -8.25 5.89 7.16
C VAL A 255 -6.85 6.36 6.79
N GLY A 256 -6.41 7.38 7.49
CA GLY A 256 -5.06 7.93 7.43
C GLY A 256 -4.82 8.90 8.57
N HIS A 257 -4.13 10.00 8.29
CA HIS A 257 -3.92 11.05 9.27
C HIS A 257 -3.86 12.42 8.61
N THR A 258 -4.14 13.44 9.39
CA THR A 258 -4.14 14.84 8.97
C THR A 258 -3.33 15.68 9.95
N ALA A 259 -2.45 16.54 9.43
CA ALA A 259 -1.82 17.57 10.23
C ALA A 259 -2.69 18.84 10.24
N PRO A 260 -2.67 19.62 11.31
CA PRO A 260 -3.35 20.92 11.36
C PRO A 260 -2.85 21.86 10.27
N ASP A 261 -3.69 22.81 9.86
CA ASP A 261 -3.24 23.94 9.06
C ASP A 261 -2.15 24.72 9.80
N ILE A 262 -0.96 24.82 9.21
CA ILE A 262 0.20 25.52 9.76
C ILE A 262 -0.11 27.00 10.08
N LEU A 263 -1.12 27.56 9.42
CA LEU A 263 -1.53 28.96 9.57
C LEU A 263 -2.59 29.17 10.66
N ALA A 264 -3.18 28.11 11.20
CA ALA A 264 -4.12 28.23 12.31
C ALA A 264 -3.36 28.58 13.61
N ALA A 265 -3.45 29.82 14.03
CA ALA A 265 -2.74 30.38 15.19
C ALA A 265 -3.10 29.61 16.47
N GLY A 266 -2.12 28.92 17.06
CA GLY A 266 -2.23 28.26 18.37
C GLY A 266 -2.27 26.75 18.35
N GLU A 267 -2.24 26.08 17.21
CA GLU A 267 -2.15 24.63 17.12
C GLU A 267 -0.71 24.12 17.25
N ASN A 268 -0.55 22.94 17.87
CA ASN A 268 0.75 22.28 17.98
C ASN A 268 1.11 21.68 16.61
N LEU A 269 2.09 22.25 15.93
CA LEU A 269 2.57 21.84 14.62
C LEU A 269 3.12 20.39 14.58
N LEU A 270 3.29 19.75 15.74
CA LEU A 270 3.76 18.37 15.85
C LEU A 270 2.61 17.37 16.03
N SER A 271 1.35 17.81 16.06
CA SER A 271 0.20 16.93 16.23
C SER A 271 -0.37 16.53 14.88
N ASN A 272 -0.41 15.24 14.60
CA ASN A 272 -1.26 14.66 13.57
C ASN A 272 -2.43 13.99 14.25
N ASN A 273 -3.59 14.06 13.63
CA ASN A 273 -4.79 13.37 14.10
C ASN A 273 -5.16 12.26 13.11
N VAL A 274 -5.72 11.17 13.61
CA VAL A 274 -6.28 10.14 12.74
C VAL A 274 -7.44 10.76 11.95
N PHE A 275 -7.42 10.54 10.65
CA PHE A 275 -8.39 11.06 9.70
C PHE A 275 -9.13 9.90 9.04
N ILE A 276 -10.46 9.95 9.07
CA ILE A 276 -11.32 8.94 8.48
C ILE A 276 -12.33 9.67 7.61
N ALA A 277 -12.46 9.27 6.36
CA ALA A 277 -13.47 9.84 5.48
C ALA A 277 -14.35 8.75 4.89
N HIS A 278 -15.66 9.03 4.88
CA HIS A 278 -16.70 8.24 4.24
C HIS A 278 -17.15 8.97 2.99
N THR A 279 -17.10 8.30 1.85
CA THR A 279 -17.35 8.89 0.54
C THR A 279 -18.34 8.07 -0.29
N LEU A 280 -18.97 8.71 -1.25
CA LEU A 280 -19.64 8.02 -2.35
C LEU A 280 -18.58 7.37 -3.27
N PRO A 281 -18.97 6.42 -4.14
CA PRO A 281 -18.06 5.77 -5.08
C PRO A 281 -17.33 6.74 -6.03
N ASN A 282 -17.89 7.93 -6.25
CA ASN A 282 -17.28 8.98 -7.08
C ASN A 282 -16.32 9.90 -6.29
N GLY A 283 -16.01 9.58 -5.03
CA GLY A 283 -15.14 10.35 -4.16
C GLY A 283 -15.79 11.55 -3.48
N SER A 284 -17.09 11.80 -3.67
CA SER A 284 -17.79 12.87 -2.94
C SER A 284 -17.91 12.52 -1.47
N VAL A 285 -17.41 13.38 -0.60
CA VAL A 285 -17.40 13.17 0.85
C VAL A 285 -18.81 13.22 1.42
N ILE A 286 -19.18 12.18 2.16
CA ILE A 286 -20.42 12.10 2.93
C ILE A 286 -20.16 12.63 4.35
N ASN A 287 -19.15 12.07 5.02
CA ASN A 287 -18.73 12.45 6.36
C ASN A 287 -17.21 12.36 6.50
N GLN A 288 -16.68 13.14 7.43
CA GLN A 288 -15.30 13.08 7.89
C GLN A 288 -15.25 13.02 9.40
N TYR A 289 -14.36 12.21 9.93
CA TYR A 289 -14.14 12.04 11.37
C TYR A 289 -12.65 12.22 11.66
N LYS A 290 -12.35 12.77 12.83
CA LYS A 290 -10.99 12.84 13.36
C LYS A 290 -11.00 12.25 14.76
N LEU A 291 -10.01 11.43 15.07
CA LEU A 291 -9.69 11.12 16.46
C LEU A 291 -8.62 12.12 16.88
N ILE A 292 -9.00 13.00 17.80
CA ILE A 292 -8.20 14.18 18.17
C ILE A 292 -7.39 13.88 19.40
N GLY A 293 -6.08 14.11 19.30
CA GLY A 293 -5.12 14.03 20.40
C GLY A 293 -4.25 15.28 20.51
N ASN A 294 -3.32 15.24 21.43
CA ASN A 294 -2.38 16.35 21.67
C ASN A 294 -0.96 16.08 21.14
N ASN A 295 -0.78 15.03 20.34
CA ASN A 295 0.51 14.61 19.80
C ASN A 295 0.33 13.91 18.45
N LEU A 296 1.29 13.06 18.05
CA LEU A 296 1.29 12.33 16.79
C LEU A 296 0.38 11.09 16.89
N ASP A 297 -0.69 11.09 16.11
CA ASP A 297 -1.66 10.01 16.01
C ASP A 297 -1.82 9.59 14.54
N LEU A 298 -1.62 8.31 14.24
CA LEU A 298 -1.57 7.78 12.89
C LEU A 298 -2.56 6.62 12.74
N GLY A 299 -3.45 6.70 11.74
CA GLY A 299 -4.30 5.59 11.33
C GLY A 299 -3.59 4.77 10.26
N TYR A 300 -3.54 3.45 10.45
CA TYR A 300 -2.81 2.56 9.54
C TYR A 300 -3.73 1.69 8.71
N ASP A 301 -4.74 1.10 9.32
CA ASP A 301 -5.58 0.13 8.65
C ASP A 301 -7.03 0.22 9.10
N ILE A 302 -7.95 -0.28 8.25
CA ILE A 302 -9.39 -0.24 8.41
C ILE A 302 -10.03 -1.53 7.90
N ALA A 303 -10.98 -2.07 8.66
CA ALA A 303 -11.73 -3.24 8.25
C ALA A 303 -13.23 -3.11 8.60
N GLN A 304 -14.06 -3.78 7.81
CA GLN A 304 -15.48 -3.89 8.06
C GLN A 304 -15.73 -5.03 9.05
N LEU A 305 -16.41 -4.72 10.15
CA LEU A 305 -16.94 -5.71 11.08
C LEU A 305 -18.39 -6.08 10.72
N GLU A 306 -18.90 -7.12 11.37
CA GLU A 306 -20.31 -7.46 11.32
C GLU A 306 -21.20 -6.31 11.83
N GLU A 307 -22.47 -6.33 11.49
CA GLU A 307 -23.48 -5.30 11.88
C GLU A 307 -23.19 -3.89 11.37
N GLY A 308 -22.36 -3.74 10.32
CA GLY A 308 -22.04 -2.44 9.70
C GLY A 308 -21.03 -1.59 10.46
N LYS A 309 -20.45 -2.11 11.54
CA LYS A 309 -19.36 -1.45 12.28
C LYS A 309 -18.06 -1.47 11.49
N THR A 310 -17.24 -0.48 11.73
CA THR A 310 -15.90 -0.38 11.12
C THR A 310 -14.85 -0.32 12.22
N ILE A 311 -13.81 -1.13 12.13
CA ILE A 311 -12.65 -1.08 13.01
C ILE A 311 -11.53 -0.30 12.33
N VAL A 312 -10.88 0.56 13.10
CA VAL A 312 -9.69 1.33 12.71
C VAL A 312 -8.58 1.03 13.69
N VAL A 313 -7.39 0.81 13.18
CA VAL A 313 -6.19 0.56 13.98
C VAL A 313 -5.10 1.57 13.65
N GLY A 314 -4.24 1.84 14.64
CA GLY A 314 -3.18 2.80 14.47
C GLY A 314 -2.26 2.93 15.67
N SER A 315 -1.46 3.99 15.69
CA SER A 315 -0.60 4.35 16.80
C SER A 315 -0.87 5.75 17.30
N THR A 316 -0.66 5.96 18.60
CA THR A 316 -0.85 7.26 19.27
C THR A 316 0.33 7.57 20.18
N LYS A 317 0.74 8.85 20.20
CA LYS A 317 1.61 9.44 21.22
C LYS A 317 0.83 10.39 22.14
N SER A 318 -0.47 10.51 21.92
CA SER A 318 -1.32 11.44 22.67
C SER A 318 -1.60 10.93 24.07
N THR A 319 -1.60 11.85 25.02
CA THR A 319 -1.93 11.60 26.43
C THR A 319 -3.27 12.20 26.83
N LEU A 320 -3.91 12.92 25.90
CA LEU A 320 -5.20 13.62 26.07
C LEU A 320 -6.00 13.51 24.78
N GLY A 321 -7.30 13.78 24.86
CA GLY A 321 -8.23 13.78 23.74
C GLY A 321 -9.04 12.49 23.67
N ASP A 322 -9.23 11.96 22.46
CA ASP A 322 -10.07 10.78 22.21
C ASP A 322 -9.37 9.44 22.58
N TYR A 323 -8.13 9.51 23.00
CA TYR A 323 -7.31 8.34 23.35
C TYR A 323 -7.22 8.15 24.87
N PRO A 324 -7.17 6.89 25.35
CA PRO A 324 -6.76 6.63 26.72
C PRO A 324 -5.30 7.09 26.92
N PRO A 325 -4.90 7.45 28.14
CA PRO A 325 -3.53 7.86 28.42
C PRO A 325 -2.52 6.81 27.97
N THR A 326 -1.52 7.23 27.18
CA THR A 326 -0.44 6.36 26.73
C THR A 326 0.40 5.87 27.90
N LYS A 327 0.88 4.62 27.81
CA LYS A 327 1.74 3.99 28.83
C LYS A 327 3.23 4.13 28.52
N GLY A 328 3.56 4.63 27.33
CA GLY A 328 4.92 4.78 26.85
C GLY A 328 5.08 5.95 25.89
N GLY A 329 6.09 5.88 25.02
CA GLY A 329 6.32 6.91 24.00
C GLY A 329 5.35 6.84 22.83
N THR A 330 4.94 5.63 22.45
CA THR A 330 3.95 5.36 21.40
C THR A 330 3.19 4.11 21.77
N ASP A 331 1.88 4.16 21.73
CA ASP A 331 1.00 3.03 21.99
C ASP A 331 0.13 2.73 20.76
N PHE A 332 -0.28 1.48 20.66
CA PHE A 332 -1.26 1.01 19.68
C PHE A 332 -2.69 1.37 20.16
N PHE A 333 -3.57 1.70 19.23
CA PHE A 333 -4.99 1.88 19.51
C PHE A 333 -5.87 1.07 18.56
N ILE A 334 -7.06 0.75 19.02
CA ILE A 334 -8.19 0.23 18.23
C ILE A 334 -9.38 1.13 18.48
N ALA A 335 -10.04 1.60 17.43
CA ALA A 335 -11.29 2.34 17.50
C ALA A 335 -12.39 1.61 16.70
N ILE A 336 -13.61 1.60 17.22
CA ILE A 336 -14.77 1.04 16.55
C ILE A 336 -15.74 2.18 16.25
N LEU A 337 -16.06 2.33 14.97
CA LEU A 337 -17.03 3.31 14.45
C LEU A 337 -18.37 2.61 14.23
N HIS A 338 -19.45 3.29 14.61
CA HIS A 338 -20.84 2.82 14.49
C HIS A 338 -21.58 3.51 13.37
#